data_bd7fb6a58c3a13bc6e7f6b9ac4145b1c
#
_entry.id   bd7fb6a58c3a13bc6e7f6b9ac4145b1c
#
_cell.length_a   1.000
_cell.length_b   1.000
_cell.length_c   1.000
_cell.angle_alpha   90.00
_cell.angle_beta   90.00
_cell.angle_gamma   90.00
#
_symmetry.space_group_name_H-M   'P 1'
#
loop_
_entity.id
_entity.type
_entity.pdbx_description
1 polymer ?
#
loop_
_entity_poly.entity_id
_entity_poly.type
_entity_poly.pdbx_seq_one_letter_code
_entity_poly.pdbx_strand_id
1 'polypeptide(L)'
;MIPDAIGLAQRMRRLTQWVDSRRQPPTLIRRQFRGGSLGNCYVTIDPDRQTPFAWSNLNRVYMCGAEAGMSSSSVPRMIDLFLTERVNRFFVWLSPGPDMDTARGWLEQHGLVRNRRTGYPTLCRTGHAPYRFETDLEIREVSEAEIAAASGHLGERQWSDDACSACGDGFFHYLAFDGDEPVAIAALCVFEDIGYLMAAATAESHRKRGAQQALIAKRIERAEQAGCSILVSETLYMIEHSYRNLRRAGFEEAYEKEIYEWNA
;
A
#
# COMPACT_ATOMS: atom_id res chain seq x y z
N MET A 1 14.67 -1.60 -16.94
CA MET A 1 15.29 -0.38 -16.33
C MET A 1 14.33 0.10 -15.24
N ILE A 2 14.84 0.28 -14.02
CA ILE A 2 14.01 0.80 -12.90
C ILE A 2 13.54 2.21 -13.27
N PRO A 3 12.26 2.52 -13.12
CA PRO A 3 11.73 3.87 -13.39
C PRO A 3 12.40 4.92 -12.49
N ASP A 4 12.44 6.15 -12.95
CA ASP A 4 12.78 7.30 -12.12
C ASP A 4 11.88 7.35 -10.86
N ALA A 5 12.50 7.51 -9.69
CA ALA A 5 11.80 7.44 -8.40
C ALA A 5 10.69 8.50 -8.26
N ILE A 6 10.92 9.74 -8.76
CA ILE A 6 9.95 10.83 -8.71
C ILE A 6 8.75 10.50 -9.61
N GLY A 7 9.03 10.12 -10.86
CA GLY A 7 7.98 9.76 -11.80
C GLY A 7 7.14 8.58 -11.32
N LEU A 8 7.78 7.55 -10.74
CA LEU A 8 7.07 6.43 -10.16
C LEU A 8 6.23 6.86 -8.94
N ALA A 9 6.78 7.69 -8.04
CA ALA A 9 6.04 8.18 -6.88
C ALA A 9 4.79 8.96 -7.27
N GLN A 10 4.86 9.78 -8.32
CA GLN A 10 3.70 10.50 -8.85
C GLN A 10 2.63 9.55 -9.43
N ARG A 11 3.06 8.50 -10.15
CA ARG A 11 2.15 7.47 -10.67
C ARG A 11 1.50 6.70 -9.53
N MET A 12 2.27 6.29 -8.51
CA MET A 12 1.77 5.61 -7.33
C MET A 12 0.80 6.47 -6.52
N ARG A 13 0.97 7.79 -6.52
CA ARG A 13 0.00 8.71 -5.92
C ARG A 13 -1.38 8.58 -6.59
N ARG A 14 -1.43 8.62 -7.92
CA ARG A 14 -2.70 8.47 -8.66
C ARG A 14 -3.35 7.11 -8.40
N LEU A 15 -2.53 6.04 -8.45
CA LEU A 15 -2.98 4.68 -8.14
C LEU A 15 -3.56 4.60 -6.71
N THR A 16 -2.84 5.12 -5.70
CA THR A 16 -3.31 5.09 -4.30
C THR A 16 -4.63 5.83 -4.14
N GLN A 17 -4.78 7.01 -4.75
CA GLN A 17 -6.05 7.75 -4.75
C GLN A 17 -7.18 6.93 -5.38
N TRP A 18 -6.89 6.25 -6.50
CA TRP A 18 -7.88 5.43 -7.18
C TRP A 18 -8.27 4.21 -6.34
N VAL A 19 -7.32 3.51 -5.72
CA VAL A 19 -7.58 2.40 -4.79
C VAL A 19 -8.43 2.86 -3.61
N ASP A 20 -8.03 3.96 -2.94
CA ASP A 20 -8.76 4.46 -1.77
C ASP A 20 -10.17 4.97 -2.11
N SER A 21 -10.40 5.42 -3.36
CA SER A 21 -11.74 5.80 -3.79
C SER A 21 -12.73 4.61 -3.83
N ARG A 22 -12.20 3.39 -3.87
CA ARG A 22 -12.96 2.13 -3.93
C ARG A 22 -12.96 1.35 -2.61
N ARG A 23 -12.14 1.78 -1.65
CA ARG A 23 -12.19 1.21 -0.30
C ARG A 23 -13.47 1.63 0.41
N GLN A 24 -14.01 0.72 1.17
CA GLN A 24 -15.24 0.89 1.93
C GLN A 24 -15.04 0.66 3.44
N PRO A 25 -14.55 1.61 4.22
CA PRO A 25 -15.21 1.88 5.47
C PRO A 25 -16.15 3.08 5.30
N PRO A 26 -17.40 3.00 5.81
CA PRO A 26 -18.37 4.09 5.68
C PRO A 26 -17.96 5.39 6.37
N THR A 27 -17.01 5.32 7.31
CA THR A 27 -16.48 6.46 8.09
C THR A 27 -15.28 7.16 7.44
N LEU A 28 -14.72 6.61 6.35
CA LEU A 28 -13.50 7.16 5.76
C LEU A 28 -13.76 8.46 5.01
N ILE A 29 -13.23 9.55 5.56
CA ILE A 29 -13.22 10.88 4.94
C ILE A 29 -12.02 10.98 3.99
N ARG A 30 -12.26 11.44 2.76
CA ARG A 30 -11.23 11.62 1.74
C ARG A 30 -11.19 13.06 1.31
N ARG A 31 -10.00 13.67 1.28
CA ARG A 31 -9.81 15.03 0.81
C ARG A 31 -8.58 15.12 -0.08
N GLN A 32 -8.74 15.73 -1.25
CA GLN A 32 -7.64 16.05 -2.15
C GLN A 32 -7.38 17.55 -2.09
N PHE A 33 -6.14 17.90 -1.84
CA PHE A 33 -5.67 19.27 -1.89
C PHE A 33 -4.83 19.48 -3.16
N ARG A 34 -5.14 20.50 -3.91
CA ARG A 34 -4.43 20.88 -5.13
C ARG A 34 -3.92 22.30 -4.96
N GLY A 35 -2.64 22.43 -4.68
CA GLY A 35 -2.02 23.71 -4.34
C GLY A 35 -2.51 24.26 -2.99
N GLY A 36 -2.30 25.55 -2.78
CA GLY A 36 -2.70 26.21 -1.55
C GLY A 36 -1.93 25.73 -0.33
N SER A 37 -2.59 25.75 0.81
CA SER A 37 -1.96 25.61 2.12
C SER A 37 -1.47 24.22 2.49
N LEU A 38 -2.01 23.16 1.88
CA LEU A 38 -1.60 21.78 2.13
C LEU A 38 -0.78 21.19 0.98
N GLY A 39 -0.46 22.01 -0.04
CA GLY A 39 0.24 21.54 -1.23
C GLY A 39 -0.63 20.59 -2.05
N ASN A 40 0.02 19.73 -2.83
CA ASN A 40 -0.65 18.72 -3.67
C ASN A 40 -0.66 17.37 -2.94
N CYS A 41 -1.38 17.23 -1.83
CA CYS A 41 -1.49 16.01 -1.07
C CYS A 41 -2.90 15.41 -1.09
N TYR A 42 -2.97 14.13 -0.76
CA TYR A 42 -4.19 13.39 -0.57
C TYR A 42 -4.28 12.94 0.88
N VAL A 43 -5.44 13.17 1.50
CA VAL A 43 -5.65 12.90 2.92
C VAL A 43 -6.80 11.93 3.09
N THR A 44 -6.59 10.92 3.91
CA THR A 44 -7.63 10.06 4.44
C THR A 44 -7.74 10.25 5.94
N ILE A 45 -8.98 10.25 6.47
CA ILE A 45 -9.27 10.45 7.87
C ILE A 45 -10.33 9.43 8.27
N ASP A 46 -10.02 8.61 9.26
CA ASP A 46 -10.94 7.67 9.88
C ASP A 46 -10.87 7.84 11.41
N PRO A 47 -11.76 8.66 11.99
CA PRO A 47 -11.74 8.93 13.43
C PRO A 47 -11.88 7.68 14.30
N ASP A 48 -12.53 6.64 13.77
CA ASP A 48 -12.79 5.39 14.49
C ASP A 48 -11.59 4.42 14.47
N ARG A 49 -10.59 4.68 13.60
CA ARG A 49 -9.41 3.82 13.43
C ARG A 49 -8.10 4.54 13.75
N GLN A 50 -7.87 4.81 15.02
CA GLN A 50 -6.62 5.44 15.48
C GLN A 50 -5.66 4.38 16.03
N THR A 51 -5.01 3.61 15.17
CA THR A 51 -4.02 2.60 15.57
C THR A 51 -2.60 3.19 15.64
N PRO A 52 -1.70 2.63 16.47
CA PRO A 52 -0.31 3.09 16.53
C PRO A 52 0.54 2.63 15.33
N PHE A 53 -0.04 1.86 14.43
CA PHE A 53 0.69 1.27 13.30
C PHE A 53 0.36 2.03 12.00
N ALA A 54 1.38 2.61 11.37
CA ALA A 54 1.23 3.42 10.16
C ALA A 54 0.54 2.67 9.01
N TRP A 55 0.76 1.37 8.88
CA TRP A 55 0.19 0.55 7.81
C TRP A 55 -1.30 0.24 7.97
N SER A 56 -1.83 0.24 9.20
CA SER A 56 -3.25 -0.02 9.49
C SER A 56 -4.05 1.23 9.84
N ASN A 57 -3.35 2.34 10.08
CA ASN A 57 -3.99 3.60 10.41
C ASN A 57 -4.39 4.31 9.10
N LEU A 58 -5.68 4.58 8.91
CA LEU A 58 -6.20 5.30 7.75
C LEU A 58 -6.17 6.83 7.92
N ASN A 59 -5.65 7.32 9.04
CA ASN A 59 -5.42 8.76 9.26
C ASN A 59 -4.05 9.13 8.68
N ARG A 60 -4.04 9.54 7.39
CA ARG A 60 -2.81 9.70 6.63
C ARG A 60 -2.84 10.90 5.71
N VAL A 61 -1.66 11.50 5.53
CA VAL A 61 -1.35 12.37 4.41
C VAL A 61 -0.46 11.58 3.45
N TYR A 62 -0.97 11.31 2.27
CA TYR A 62 -0.27 10.53 1.27
C TYR A 62 0.53 11.40 0.32
N MET A 63 1.69 10.86 -0.07
CA MET A 63 2.53 11.40 -1.12
C MET A 63 2.89 12.87 -0.91
N CYS A 64 3.00 13.26 0.35
CA CYS A 64 3.55 14.53 0.74
C CYS A 64 4.95 14.67 0.09
N GLY A 65 5.21 15.79 -0.56
CA GLY A 65 6.48 16.05 -1.23
C GLY A 65 6.62 15.49 -2.65
N ALA A 66 5.77 14.56 -3.09
CA ALA A 66 5.86 13.99 -4.44
C ALA A 66 5.59 15.02 -5.56
N GLU A 67 4.79 16.03 -5.29
CA GLU A 67 4.57 17.17 -6.18
C GLU A 67 4.87 18.47 -5.42
N ALA A 68 5.30 19.50 -6.16
CA ALA A 68 5.56 20.82 -5.59
C ALA A 68 4.29 21.46 -5.02
N GLY A 69 4.46 22.31 -4.02
CA GLY A 69 3.37 23.13 -3.47
C GLY A 69 3.25 23.09 -1.94
N MET A 70 4.10 22.33 -1.24
CA MET A 70 4.19 22.46 0.21
C MET A 70 4.87 23.77 0.62
N SER A 71 4.49 24.25 1.81
CA SER A 71 5.13 25.37 2.49
C SER A 71 5.23 25.09 3.99
N SER A 72 5.97 25.90 4.71
CA SER A 72 6.07 25.78 6.18
C SER A 72 4.71 25.82 6.87
N SER A 73 3.73 26.56 6.32
CA SER A 73 2.36 26.61 6.84
C SER A 73 1.51 25.36 6.55
N SER A 74 1.99 24.44 5.72
CA SER A 74 1.24 23.23 5.38
C SER A 74 1.10 22.28 6.57
N VAL A 75 2.16 22.13 7.38
CA VAL A 75 2.17 21.19 8.49
C VAL A 75 1.21 21.57 9.63
N PRO A 76 1.19 22.84 10.14
CA PRO A 76 0.19 23.25 11.12
C PRO A 76 -1.24 22.99 10.65
N ARG A 77 -1.52 23.26 9.38
CA ARG A 77 -2.87 23.03 8.81
C ARG A 77 -3.23 21.56 8.65
N MET A 78 -2.24 20.68 8.43
CA MET A 78 -2.46 19.23 8.50
C MET A 78 -2.87 18.83 9.93
N ILE A 79 -2.16 19.33 10.94
CA ILE A 79 -2.46 19.07 12.34
C ILE A 79 -3.88 19.56 12.68
N ASP A 80 -4.21 20.81 12.36
CA ASP A 80 -5.53 21.38 12.60
C ASP A 80 -6.65 20.58 11.92
N LEU A 81 -6.41 20.09 10.69
CA LEU A 81 -7.36 19.29 9.96
C LEU A 81 -7.70 17.99 10.71
N PHE A 82 -6.68 17.26 11.18
CA PHE A 82 -6.89 16.01 11.91
C PHE A 82 -7.53 16.24 13.28
N LEU A 83 -7.10 17.28 14.01
CA LEU A 83 -7.71 17.65 15.30
C LEU A 83 -9.18 18.04 15.16
N THR A 84 -9.55 18.76 14.10
CA THR A 84 -10.95 19.11 13.80
C THR A 84 -11.83 17.88 13.64
N GLU A 85 -11.28 16.82 13.04
CA GLU A 85 -11.96 15.53 12.86
C GLU A 85 -11.76 14.58 14.06
N ARG A 86 -11.29 15.09 15.21
CA ARG A 86 -11.05 14.34 16.46
C ARG A 86 -10.03 13.20 16.33
N VAL A 87 -9.06 13.38 15.46
CA VAL A 87 -7.95 12.44 15.28
C VAL A 87 -6.73 12.97 16.02
N ASN A 88 -6.27 12.20 17.00
CA ASN A 88 -5.11 12.55 17.86
C ASN A 88 -3.81 11.87 17.40
N ARG A 89 -3.88 11.01 16.39
CA ARG A 89 -2.71 10.34 15.80
C ARG A 89 -2.89 10.16 14.31
N PHE A 90 -1.95 10.70 13.53
CA PHE A 90 -1.94 10.51 12.08
C PHE A 90 -0.51 10.34 11.56
N PHE A 91 -0.40 9.92 10.31
CA PHE A 91 0.88 9.68 9.66
C PHE A 91 1.01 10.49 8.38
N VAL A 92 2.20 11.01 8.13
CA VAL A 92 2.57 11.66 6.87
C VAL A 92 3.52 10.74 6.12
N TRP A 93 3.13 10.34 4.93
CA TRP A 93 3.91 9.48 4.06
C TRP A 93 4.61 10.35 3.03
N LEU A 94 5.86 10.66 3.32
CA LEU A 94 6.72 11.50 2.50
C LEU A 94 7.31 10.65 1.38
N SER A 95 7.10 11.06 0.15
CA SER A 95 7.52 10.36 -1.06
C SER A 95 8.54 11.18 -1.84
N PRO A 96 9.39 10.54 -2.68
CA PRO A 96 10.30 11.27 -3.55
C PRO A 96 9.60 12.34 -4.37
N GLY A 97 10.19 13.53 -4.40
CA GLY A 97 9.66 14.68 -5.11
C GLY A 97 10.47 15.95 -4.84
N PRO A 98 10.09 17.07 -5.49
CA PRO A 98 10.86 18.31 -5.40
C PRO A 98 10.92 18.92 -4.00
N ASP A 99 9.88 18.69 -3.18
CA ASP A 99 9.77 19.31 -1.86
C ASP A 99 10.22 18.35 -0.72
N MET A 100 10.68 17.15 -1.02
CA MET A 100 10.94 16.11 -0.01
C MET A 100 11.90 16.56 1.08
N ASP A 101 13.04 17.15 0.72
CA ASP A 101 14.06 17.55 1.68
C ASP A 101 13.61 18.69 2.59
N THR A 102 12.93 19.67 2.01
CA THR A 102 12.39 20.80 2.76
C THR A 102 11.24 20.36 3.66
N ALA A 103 10.39 19.46 3.16
CA ALA A 103 9.25 18.92 3.89
C ALA A 103 9.69 18.18 5.17
N ARG A 104 10.82 17.44 5.14
CA ARG A 104 11.39 16.83 6.37
C ARG A 104 11.58 17.86 7.48
N GLY A 105 12.25 18.97 7.15
CA GLY A 105 12.51 20.02 8.12
C GLY A 105 11.22 20.62 8.70
N TRP A 106 10.20 20.85 7.87
CA TRP A 106 8.92 21.38 8.34
C TRP A 106 8.17 20.38 9.23
N LEU A 107 8.17 19.08 8.88
CA LEU A 107 7.53 18.05 9.69
C LEU A 107 8.17 17.96 11.08
N GLU A 108 9.50 17.92 11.15
CA GLU A 108 10.25 17.85 12.40
C GLU A 108 10.09 19.10 13.26
N GLN A 109 10.09 20.30 12.67
CA GLN A 109 9.84 21.58 13.37
C GLN A 109 8.47 21.63 14.05
N HIS A 110 7.49 20.91 13.52
CA HIS A 110 6.14 20.84 14.09
C HIS A 110 5.87 19.58 14.91
N GLY A 111 6.94 18.92 15.37
CA GLY A 111 6.85 17.81 16.32
C GLY A 111 6.48 16.46 15.71
N LEU A 112 6.45 16.32 14.38
CA LEU A 112 6.33 15.01 13.78
C LEU A 112 7.65 14.26 13.92
N VAL A 113 7.56 12.98 14.29
CA VAL A 113 8.73 12.13 14.50
C VAL A 113 8.83 11.11 13.38
N ARG A 114 10.02 11.02 12.77
CA ARG A 114 10.27 10.00 11.75
C ARG A 114 10.22 8.60 12.37
N ASN A 115 9.32 7.77 11.87
CA ASN A 115 9.23 6.38 12.28
C ASN A 115 10.27 5.54 11.52
N ARG A 116 11.46 5.38 12.15
CA ARG A 116 12.57 4.62 11.56
C ARG A 116 12.40 3.10 11.61
N ARG A 117 11.40 2.60 12.34
CA ARG A 117 11.12 1.16 12.46
C ARG A 117 10.30 0.63 11.29
N THR A 118 9.63 1.51 10.57
CA THR A 118 8.72 1.17 9.49
C THR A 118 9.20 1.74 8.17
N GLY A 119 10.45 1.46 7.77
CA GLY A 119 10.88 1.74 6.40
C GLY A 119 9.93 1.04 5.43
N TYR A 120 9.41 1.79 4.46
CA TYR A 120 8.37 1.33 3.54
C TYR A 120 8.87 1.42 2.09
N PRO A 121 9.67 0.41 1.65
CA PRO A 121 10.17 0.38 0.29
C PRO A 121 9.03 0.13 -0.70
N THR A 122 9.04 0.90 -1.78
CA THR A 122 8.29 0.62 -3.00
C THR A 122 9.21 -0.14 -3.93
N LEU A 123 8.83 -1.38 -4.24
CA LEU A 123 9.57 -2.24 -5.15
C LEU A 123 8.84 -2.28 -6.49
N CYS A 124 9.59 -2.30 -7.58
CA CYS A 124 9.04 -2.45 -8.92
C CYS A 124 9.72 -3.57 -9.69
N ARG A 125 8.98 -4.14 -10.62
CA ARG A 125 9.46 -5.10 -11.60
C ARG A 125 9.09 -4.59 -12.99
N THR A 126 10.11 -4.39 -13.80
CA THR A 126 9.98 -4.05 -15.22
C THR A 126 10.57 -5.18 -16.03
N GLY A 127 9.89 -5.61 -17.05
CA GLY A 127 10.32 -6.74 -17.87
C GLY A 127 9.44 -7.97 -17.68
N HIS A 128 9.39 -8.80 -18.72
CA HIS A 128 8.46 -9.90 -18.83
C HIS A 128 9.13 -11.26 -18.64
N ALA A 129 10.23 -11.33 -17.86
CA ALA A 129 10.83 -12.63 -17.54
C ALA A 129 9.82 -13.47 -16.76
N PRO A 130 9.46 -14.67 -17.21
CA PRO A 130 8.47 -15.49 -16.51
C PRO A 130 8.92 -15.76 -15.08
N TYR A 131 8.02 -15.54 -14.12
CA TYR A 131 8.20 -15.98 -12.75
C TYR A 131 7.13 -17.05 -12.46
N ARG A 132 7.60 -18.26 -12.17
CA ARG A 132 6.74 -19.39 -11.82
C ARG A 132 7.16 -19.94 -10.48
N PHE A 133 6.21 -20.39 -9.71
CA PHE A 133 6.48 -21.04 -8.44
C PHE A 133 5.48 -22.19 -8.26
N GLU A 134 6.02 -23.37 -8.00
CA GLU A 134 5.24 -24.58 -7.75
C GLU A 134 4.98 -24.74 -6.26
N THR A 135 3.78 -25.13 -5.90
CA THR A 135 3.35 -25.44 -4.55
C THR A 135 2.33 -26.57 -4.62
N ASP A 136 2.12 -27.25 -3.51
CA ASP A 136 1.07 -28.25 -3.32
C ASP A 136 -0.32 -27.62 -3.09
N LEU A 137 -0.38 -26.29 -2.96
CA LEU A 137 -1.61 -25.53 -2.76
C LEU A 137 -2.25 -25.17 -4.10
N GLU A 138 -3.57 -25.23 -4.19
CA GLU A 138 -4.31 -24.74 -5.34
C GLU A 138 -4.49 -23.23 -5.26
N ILE A 139 -4.10 -22.48 -6.30
CA ILE A 139 -4.26 -21.03 -6.38
C ILE A 139 -5.42 -20.70 -7.33
N ARG A 140 -6.47 -20.08 -6.81
CA ARG A 140 -7.65 -19.68 -7.59
C ARG A 140 -7.86 -18.17 -7.56
N GLU A 141 -8.25 -17.61 -8.70
CA GLU A 141 -8.89 -16.30 -8.76
C GLU A 141 -10.33 -16.47 -8.28
N VAL A 142 -10.77 -15.58 -7.41
CA VAL A 142 -12.06 -15.70 -6.72
C VAL A 142 -12.85 -14.40 -6.78
N SER A 143 -14.16 -14.49 -6.55
CA SER A 143 -15.04 -13.34 -6.47
C SER A 143 -14.83 -12.52 -5.19
N GLU A 144 -15.34 -11.29 -5.19
CA GLU A 144 -15.36 -10.42 -4.02
C GLU A 144 -16.10 -11.06 -2.83
N ALA A 145 -17.16 -11.83 -3.09
CA ALA A 145 -17.91 -12.51 -2.04
C ALA A 145 -17.09 -13.64 -1.40
N GLU A 146 -16.37 -14.43 -2.21
CA GLU A 146 -15.51 -15.52 -1.72
C GLU A 146 -14.34 -14.99 -0.91
N ILE A 147 -13.69 -13.91 -1.37
CA ILE A 147 -12.57 -13.33 -0.63
C ILE A 147 -13.03 -12.70 0.69
N ALA A 148 -14.18 -12.04 0.71
CA ALA A 148 -14.76 -11.49 1.93
C ALA A 148 -15.11 -12.59 2.95
N ALA A 149 -15.65 -13.70 2.51
CA ALA A 149 -15.96 -14.85 3.36
C ALA A 149 -14.69 -15.48 3.96
N ALA A 150 -13.60 -15.56 3.18
CA ALA A 150 -12.34 -16.15 3.62
C ALA A 150 -11.52 -15.23 4.54
N SER A 151 -11.68 -13.91 4.45
CA SER A 151 -10.81 -12.93 5.12
C SER A 151 -10.73 -13.07 6.63
N GLY A 152 -11.85 -13.40 7.27
CA GLY A 152 -11.93 -13.53 8.73
C GLY A 152 -11.10 -14.66 9.35
N HIS A 153 -10.59 -15.59 8.53
CA HIS A 153 -9.89 -16.80 8.96
C HIS A 153 -8.40 -16.82 8.57
N LEU A 154 -7.94 -15.84 7.78
CA LEU A 154 -6.64 -15.90 7.12
C LEU A 154 -5.64 -14.88 7.65
N GLY A 155 -4.67 -15.37 8.44
CA GLY A 155 -3.52 -14.59 8.88
C GLY A 155 -3.87 -13.48 9.86
N GLU A 156 -3.05 -12.44 9.88
CA GLU A 156 -3.37 -11.24 10.64
C GLU A 156 -4.54 -10.52 9.96
N ARG A 157 -5.63 -10.37 10.69
CA ARG A 157 -6.91 -9.80 10.22
C ARG A 157 -6.74 -8.54 9.38
N GLN A 158 -5.79 -7.70 9.76
CA GLN A 158 -5.48 -6.46 9.07
C GLN A 158 -5.10 -6.66 7.59
N TRP A 159 -4.23 -7.63 7.29
CA TRP A 159 -3.76 -7.86 5.91
C TRP A 159 -4.84 -8.50 5.05
N SER A 160 -5.67 -9.37 5.64
CA SER A 160 -6.81 -9.93 4.95
C SER A 160 -7.90 -8.88 4.71
N ASP A 161 -8.20 -8.03 5.69
CA ASP A 161 -9.13 -6.91 5.52
C ASP A 161 -8.65 -5.94 4.42
N ASP A 162 -7.35 -5.65 4.35
CA ASP A 162 -6.78 -4.80 3.29
C ASP A 162 -6.91 -5.45 1.89
N ALA A 163 -6.75 -6.77 1.78
CA ALA A 163 -6.91 -7.50 0.52
C ALA A 163 -8.36 -7.49 0.00
N CYS A 164 -9.34 -7.41 0.91
CA CYS A 164 -10.77 -7.43 0.58
C CYS A 164 -11.38 -6.03 0.46
N SER A 165 -10.72 -5.00 0.99
CA SER A 165 -11.33 -3.68 1.18
C SER A 165 -11.54 -2.89 -0.10
N ALA A 166 -10.87 -3.24 -1.19
CA ALA A 166 -10.96 -2.55 -2.47
C ALA A 166 -11.49 -3.51 -3.53
N CYS A 167 -12.58 -3.12 -4.19
CA CYS A 167 -13.38 -3.96 -5.07
C CYS A 167 -13.78 -3.21 -6.34
N GLY A 168 -14.31 -3.95 -7.33
CA GLY A 168 -14.76 -3.45 -8.62
C GLY A 168 -13.75 -3.64 -9.73
N ASP A 169 -14.00 -3.02 -10.88
CA ASP A 169 -13.17 -3.14 -12.06
C ASP A 169 -11.70 -2.79 -11.79
N GLY A 170 -10.80 -3.65 -12.26
CA GLY A 170 -9.36 -3.51 -12.05
C GLY A 170 -8.83 -4.15 -10.76
N PHE A 171 -9.70 -4.77 -9.94
CA PHE A 171 -9.28 -5.58 -8.80
C PHE A 171 -9.46 -7.06 -9.07
N PHE A 172 -8.45 -7.85 -8.70
CA PHE A 172 -8.42 -9.29 -8.85
C PHE A 172 -8.01 -9.91 -7.52
N HIS A 173 -8.80 -10.85 -7.06
CA HIS A 173 -8.64 -11.48 -5.76
C HIS A 173 -8.24 -12.94 -5.91
N TYR A 174 -7.37 -13.41 -5.04
CA TYR A 174 -6.82 -14.76 -5.08
C TYR A 174 -6.86 -15.40 -3.73
N LEU A 175 -7.22 -16.68 -3.71
CA LEU A 175 -7.06 -17.56 -2.56
C LEU A 175 -6.13 -18.73 -2.91
N ALA A 176 -5.35 -19.16 -1.92
CA ALA A 176 -4.66 -20.44 -1.94
C ALA A 176 -5.45 -21.41 -1.07
N PHE A 177 -5.64 -22.63 -1.56
CA PHE A 177 -6.40 -23.68 -0.88
C PHE A 177 -5.52 -24.89 -0.56
N ASP A 178 -5.77 -25.50 0.60
CA ASP A 178 -5.30 -26.84 0.97
C ASP A 178 -6.54 -27.75 1.02
N GLY A 179 -6.76 -28.52 -0.05
CA GLY A 179 -8.06 -29.13 -0.29
C GLY A 179 -9.15 -28.07 -0.44
N ASP A 180 -10.16 -28.10 0.42
CA ASP A 180 -11.26 -27.13 0.42
C ASP A 180 -11.04 -25.93 1.37
N GLU A 181 -9.95 -25.96 2.16
CA GLU A 181 -9.67 -24.93 3.14
C GLU A 181 -8.91 -23.75 2.51
N PRO A 182 -9.43 -22.51 2.55
CA PRO A 182 -8.67 -21.34 2.13
C PRO A 182 -7.60 -21.02 3.17
N VAL A 183 -6.32 -21.00 2.76
CA VAL A 183 -5.16 -20.86 3.65
C VAL A 183 -4.31 -19.64 3.40
N ALA A 184 -4.51 -18.96 2.29
CA ALA A 184 -3.86 -17.68 2.01
C ALA A 184 -4.70 -16.81 1.07
N ILE A 185 -4.49 -15.52 1.14
CA ILE A 185 -5.23 -14.47 0.42
C ILE A 185 -4.26 -13.48 -0.20
N ALA A 186 -4.59 -12.95 -1.37
CA ALA A 186 -3.90 -11.82 -1.97
C ALA A 186 -4.79 -11.05 -2.96
N ALA A 187 -4.43 -9.79 -3.21
CA ALA A 187 -5.10 -8.97 -4.22
C ALA A 187 -4.11 -8.36 -5.21
N LEU A 188 -4.58 -8.15 -6.43
CA LEU A 188 -3.93 -7.38 -7.48
C LEU A 188 -4.85 -6.23 -7.88
N CYS A 189 -4.27 -5.05 -8.02
CA CYS A 189 -4.94 -3.90 -8.64
C CYS A 189 -4.26 -3.60 -9.97
N VAL A 190 -5.04 -3.41 -11.02
CA VAL A 190 -4.59 -2.94 -12.33
C VAL A 190 -5.12 -1.54 -12.55
N PHE A 191 -4.22 -0.57 -12.68
CA PHE A 191 -4.54 0.83 -12.88
C PHE A 191 -3.62 1.43 -13.94
N GLU A 192 -4.18 1.96 -15.01
CA GLU A 192 -3.41 2.36 -16.20
C GLU A 192 -2.57 1.16 -16.68
N ASP A 193 -1.26 1.30 -16.75
CA ASP A 193 -0.31 0.24 -17.10
C ASP A 193 0.46 -0.32 -15.89
N ILE A 194 -0.03 -0.08 -14.68
CA ILE A 194 0.56 -0.56 -13.41
C ILE A 194 -0.24 -1.75 -12.88
N GLY A 195 0.45 -2.86 -12.65
CA GLY A 195 -0.05 -3.96 -11.82
C GLY A 195 0.45 -3.81 -10.39
N TYR A 196 -0.41 -3.44 -9.45
CA TYR A 196 -0.06 -3.27 -8.05
C TYR A 196 -0.41 -4.52 -7.24
N LEU A 197 0.62 -5.25 -6.82
CA LEU A 197 0.46 -6.41 -5.95
C LEU A 197 0.18 -5.93 -4.54
N MET A 198 -1.10 -5.88 -4.19
CA MET A 198 -1.60 -5.41 -2.91
C MET A 198 -1.38 -6.44 -1.79
N ALA A 199 -1.98 -6.18 -0.63
CA ALA A 199 -1.90 -6.97 0.57
C ALA A 199 -2.04 -8.47 0.33
N ALA A 200 -1.28 -9.24 1.10
CA ALA A 200 -1.35 -10.70 1.11
C ALA A 200 -1.18 -11.21 2.55
N ALA A 201 -1.91 -12.26 2.89
CA ALA A 201 -1.82 -12.95 4.17
C ALA A 201 -1.82 -14.46 3.99
N THR A 202 -1.19 -15.18 4.92
CA THR A 202 -1.18 -16.65 4.95
C THR A 202 -1.44 -17.11 6.38
N ALA A 203 -2.37 -18.03 6.55
CA ALA A 203 -2.65 -18.68 7.83
C ALA A 203 -1.37 -19.22 8.47
N GLU A 204 -1.22 -19.05 9.75
CA GLU A 204 0.02 -19.38 10.47
C GLU A 204 0.41 -20.86 10.32
N SER A 205 -0.59 -21.73 10.37
CA SER A 205 -0.45 -23.18 10.18
C SER A 205 0.10 -23.59 8.79
N HIS A 206 -0.08 -22.72 7.79
CA HIS A 206 0.28 -22.98 6.39
C HIS A 206 1.45 -22.11 5.89
N ARG A 207 2.14 -21.43 6.80
CA ARG A 207 3.37 -20.70 6.44
C ARG A 207 4.47 -21.69 6.00
N LYS A 208 5.39 -21.19 5.17
CA LYS A 208 6.54 -21.93 4.60
C LYS A 208 6.18 -23.02 3.57
N ARG A 209 4.92 -23.12 3.15
CA ARG A 209 4.48 -24.02 2.06
C ARG A 209 4.45 -23.34 0.68
N GLY A 210 5.00 -22.14 0.55
CA GLY A 210 5.12 -21.45 -0.74
C GLY A 210 3.89 -20.62 -1.17
N ALA A 211 2.82 -20.57 -0.38
CA ALA A 211 1.58 -19.84 -0.73
C ALA A 211 1.83 -18.41 -1.24
N GLN A 212 2.62 -17.61 -0.50
CA GLN A 212 2.89 -16.24 -0.90
C GLN A 212 3.63 -16.16 -2.24
N GLN A 213 4.60 -17.05 -2.50
CA GLN A 213 5.36 -17.04 -3.76
C GLN A 213 4.48 -17.44 -4.95
N ALA A 214 3.61 -18.44 -4.77
CA ALA A 214 2.64 -18.83 -5.79
C ALA A 214 1.61 -17.72 -6.07
N LEU A 215 1.12 -17.06 -5.02
CA LEU A 215 0.24 -15.88 -5.15
C LEU A 215 0.94 -14.69 -5.84
N ILE A 216 2.24 -14.49 -5.62
CA ILE A 216 3.03 -13.49 -6.37
C ILE A 216 3.09 -13.89 -7.85
N ALA A 217 3.42 -15.16 -8.15
CA ALA A 217 3.51 -15.65 -9.52
C ALA A 217 2.19 -15.47 -10.28
N LYS A 218 1.07 -15.83 -9.64
CA LYS A 218 -0.27 -15.71 -10.24
C LYS A 218 -0.66 -14.26 -10.52
N ARG A 219 -0.34 -13.34 -9.63
CA ARG A 219 -0.60 -11.90 -9.82
C ARG A 219 0.29 -11.28 -10.89
N ILE A 220 1.55 -11.72 -11.02
CA ILE A 220 2.44 -11.32 -12.11
C ILE A 220 1.83 -11.76 -13.44
N GLU A 221 1.48 -13.04 -13.57
CA GLU A 221 0.84 -13.59 -14.79
C GLU A 221 -0.39 -12.78 -15.20
N ARG A 222 -1.28 -12.48 -14.24
CA ARG A 222 -2.52 -11.74 -14.50
C ARG A 222 -2.26 -10.30 -14.92
N ALA A 223 -1.31 -9.62 -14.29
CA ALA A 223 -0.94 -8.25 -14.62
C ALA A 223 -0.31 -8.17 -16.03
N GLU A 224 0.53 -9.14 -16.40
CA GLU A 224 1.11 -9.24 -17.75
C GLU A 224 0.01 -9.49 -18.80
N GLN A 225 -0.97 -10.35 -18.52
CA GLN A 225 -2.14 -10.58 -19.38
C GLN A 225 -3.00 -9.31 -19.53
N ALA A 226 -3.05 -8.47 -18.51
CA ALA A 226 -3.74 -7.19 -18.57
C ALA A 226 -2.94 -6.08 -19.27
N GLY A 227 -1.72 -6.37 -19.76
CA GLY A 227 -0.88 -5.42 -20.48
C GLY A 227 -0.11 -4.45 -19.59
N CYS A 228 0.04 -4.74 -18.30
CA CYS A 228 0.80 -3.89 -17.42
C CYS A 228 2.29 -3.85 -17.82
N SER A 229 2.85 -2.67 -17.98
CA SER A 229 4.26 -2.47 -18.31
C SER A 229 5.18 -2.44 -17.08
N ILE A 230 4.60 -2.18 -15.91
CA ILE A 230 5.29 -2.16 -14.64
C ILE A 230 4.46 -2.84 -13.55
N LEU A 231 5.12 -3.65 -12.76
CA LEU A 231 4.53 -4.24 -11.56
C LEU A 231 5.12 -3.58 -10.33
N VAL A 232 4.27 -3.24 -9.36
CA VAL A 232 4.69 -2.58 -8.13
C VAL A 232 4.18 -3.36 -6.93
N SER A 233 4.95 -3.40 -5.88
CA SER A 233 4.53 -3.90 -4.58
C SER A 233 5.22 -3.10 -3.48
N GLU A 234 4.58 -3.02 -2.34
CA GLU A 234 5.08 -2.32 -1.18
C GLU A 234 5.08 -3.26 0.03
N THR A 235 6.06 -3.11 0.88
CA THR A 235 6.18 -3.91 2.09
C THR A 235 6.91 -3.12 3.17
N LEU A 236 7.11 -3.70 4.33
CA LEU A 236 7.90 -3.16 5.41
C LEU A 236 9.22 -3.93 5.49
N TYR A 237 10.34 -3.29 5.73
CA TYR A 237 11.62 -4.01 5.94
C TYR A 237 11.53 -5.02 7.09
N MET A 238 10.75 -4.72 8.13
CA MET A 238 10.54 -5.64 9.25
C MET A 238 9.78 -6.93 8.85
N ILE A 239 9.09 -6.93 7.71
CA ILE A 239 8.45 -8.13 7.15
C ILE A 239 9.43 -8.78 6.15
N GLU A 240 10.57 -9.23 6.65
CA GLU A 240 11.67 -9.74 5.84
C GLU A 240 11.26 -10.82 4.84
N HIS A 241 10.35 -11.71 5.22
CA HIS A 241 9.90 -12.80 4.33
C HIS A 241 9.15 -12.25 3.12
N SER A 242 8.31 -11.21 3.29
CA SER A 242 7.61 -10.54 2.17
C SER A 242 8.61 -9.86 1.25
N TYR A 243 9.52 -9.08 1.81
CA TYR A 243 10.58 -8.42 1.06
C TYR A 243 11.42 -9.40 0.24
N ARG A 244 11.90 -10.49 0.87
CA ARG A 244 12.69 -11.52 0.19
C ARG A 244 11.93 -12.23 -0.92
N ASN A 245 10.63 -12.49 -0.74
CA ASN A 245 9.79 -13.12 -1.75
C ASN A 245 9.62 -12.23 -2.97
N LEU A 246 9.40 -10.92 -2.78
CA LEU A 246 9.35 -9.95 -3.88
C LEU A 246 10.70 -9.88 -4.63
N ARG A 247 11.82 -9.82 -3.89
CA ARG A 247 13.16 -9.82 -4.49
C ARG A 247 13.40 -11.07 -5.35
N ARG A 248 13.02 -12.27 -4.88
CA ARG A 248 13.10 -13.53 -5.65
C ARG A 248 12.24 -13.50 -6.90
N ALA A 249 11.12 -12.80 -6.87
CA ALA A 249 10.25 -12.62 -8.02
C ALA A 249 10.73 -11.52 -9.00
N GLY A 250 11.95 -10.99 -8.80
CA GLY A 250 12.56 -10.00 -9.69
C GLY A 250 12.11 -8.57 -9.46
N PHE A 251 11.50 -8.28 -8.31
CA PHE A 251 11.24 -6.90 -7.90
C PHE A 251 12.52 -6.27 -7.35
N GLU A 252 12.75 -5.01 -7.70
CA GLU A 252 13.86 -4.20 -7.22
C GLU A 252 13.34 -2.95 -6.52
N GLU A 253 14.06 -2.45 -5.52
CA GLU A 253 13.67 -1.22 -4.86
C GLU A 253 13.78 -0.03 -5.82
N ALA A 254 12.69 0.72 -5.93
CA ALA A 254 12.67 1.97 -6.67
C ALA A 254 12.89 3.17 -5.74
N TYR A 255 12.24 3.17 -4.59
CA TYR A 255 12.42 4.19 -3.55
C TYR A 255 11.84 3.72 -2.21
N GLU A 256 12.17 4.46 -1.15
CA GLU A 256 11.57 4.30 0.17
C GLU A 256 10.65 5.50 0.47
N LYS A 257 9.46 5.23 1.02
CA LYS A 257 8.61 6.25 1.63
C LYS A 257 9.05 6.47 3.06
N GLU A 258 9.26 7.72 3.45
CA GLU A 258 9.50 8.09 4.82
C GLU A 258 8.19 8.31 5.53
N ILE A 259 8.03 7.69 6.69
CA ILE A 259 6.81 7.81 7.47
C ILE A 259 7.10 8.68 8.69
N TYR A 260 6.35 9.76 8.82
CA TYR A 260 6.36 10.63 9.99
C TYR A 260 5.06 10.45 10.77
N GLU A 261 5.17 10.42 12.08
CA GLU A 261 4.04 10.26 12.99
C GLU A 261 3.85 11.54 13.79
N TRP A 262 2.60 12.00 13.87
CA TRP A 262 2.16 12.99 14.82
C TRP A 262 1.23 12.34 15.83
N ASN A 263 1.41 12.69 17.11
CA ASN A 263 0.60 12.23 18.22
C ASN A 263 0.45 13.39 19.21
N ALA A 264 -0.82 13.73 19.57
CA ALA A 264 -1.12 14.82 20.51
C ALA A 264 -0.70 14.48 21.93
#